data_7ea631f16daba65622d6c36e1ed3b8ed
#
_entry.id   7ea631f16daba65622d6c36e1ed3b8ed
#
_cell.length_a   1.000
_cell.length_b   1.000
_cell.length_c   1.000
_cell.angle_alpha   90.00
_cell.angle_beta   90.00
_cell.angle_gamma   90.00
#
_symmetry.space_group_name_H-M   'P 1'
#
loop_
_entity.id
_entity.type
_entity.pdbx_description
1 polymer ?
#
loop_
_entity_poly.entity_id
_entity_poly.type
_entity_poly.pdbx_seq_one_letter_code
_entity_poly.pdbx_strand_id
1 'polypeptide(L)'
;MRTVVFGESLRDAHGYIRTRGMPMDTSVPAFDSRALRGIEEKVKVLLVGRYQLNHYWQEFKARLEELEALNLVQVQFKEDW
;
A
#
# COMPACT_ATOMS: atom_id res chain seq x y z
N MET A 1 -7.83 11.08 -4.50
CA MET A 1 -7.23 10.39 -3.34
C MET A 1 -6.07 9.52 -3.83
N ARG A 2 -4.92 9.65 -3.19
CA ARG A 2 -3.76 8.83 -3.51
C ARG A 2 -4.01 7.39 -3.06
N THR A 3 -3.53 6.43 -3.84
CA THR A 3 -3.62 5.01 -3.51
C THR A 3 -2.22 4.43 -3.40
N VAL A 4 -1.91 3.81 -2.26
CA VAL A 4 -0.65 3.13 -2.03
C VAL A 4 -0.91 1.63 -2.19
N VAL A 5 -0.13 0.96 -3.03
CA VAL A 5 -0.27 -0.48 -3.28
C VAL A 5 0.96 -1.19 -2.71
N PHE A 6 0.72 -2.08 -1.76
CA PHE A 6 1.79 -2.82 -1.07
C PHE A 6 1.60 -4.31 -1.32
N GLY A 7 2.63 -4.96 -1.81
CA GLY A 7 2.61 -6.39 -2.10
C GLY A 7 3.85 -7.08 -1.56
N GLU A 8 4.06 -8.34 -1.95
CA GLU A 8 5.22 -9.12 -1.54
C GLU A 8 6.52 -8.43 -1.97
N SER A 9 6.50 -7.76 -3.12
CA SER A 9 7.65 -7.02 -3.64
C SER A 9 7.15 -5.79 -4.38
N LEU A 10 8.06 -4.89 -4.70
CA LEU A 10 7.76 -3.71 -5.51
C LEU A 10 7.24 -4.13 -6.89
N ARG A 11 7.77 -5.22 -7.42
CA ARG A 11 7.36 -5.78 -8.71
C ARG A 11 5.88 -6.18 -8.68
N ASP A 12 5.44 -6.82 -7.60
CA ASP A 12 4.05 -7.23 -7.45
C ASP A 12 3.13 -6.02 -7.36
N ALA A 13 3.53 -5.00 -6.62
CA ALA A 13 2.76 -3.77 -6.50
C ALA A 13 2.61 -3.08 -7.86
N HIS A 14 3.69 -2.98 -8.61
CA HIS A 14 3.68 -2.43 -9.96
C HIS A 14 2.79 -3.25 -10.89
N GLY A 15 2.92 -4.57 -10.80
CA GLY A 15 2.12 -5.48 -11.62
C GLY A 15 0.64 -5.32 -11.37
N TYR A 16 0.27 -5.15 -10.11
CA TYR A 16 -1.12 -4.94 -9.74
C TYR A 16 -1.66 -3.64 -10.36
N ILE A 17 -0.91 -2.54 -10.19
CA ILE A 17 -1.32 -1.24 -10.73
C ILE A 17 -1.50 -1.32 -12.24
N ARG A 18 -0.56 -1.94 -12.93
CA ARG A 18 -0.59 -2.07 -14.38
C ARG A 18 -1.76 -2.94 -14.85
N THR A 19 -1.92 -4.12 -14.22
CA THR A 19 -2.95 -5.08 -14.61
C THR A 19 -4.36 -4.55 -14.39
N ARG A 20 -4.55 -3.77 -13.33
CA ARG A 20 -5.86 -3.20 -13.00
C ARG A 20 -6.10 -1.86 -13.68
N GLY A 21 -5.15 -1.37 -14.46
CA GLY A 21 -5.31 -0.11 -15.16
C GLY A 21 -5.47 1.09 -14.25
N MET A 22 -4.81 1.07 -13.10
CA MET A 22 -4.92 2.15 -12.13
C MET A 22 -4.21 3.42 -12.62
N PRO A 23 -4.69 4.61 -12.23
CA PRO A 23 -4.06 5.86 -12.64
C PRO A 23 -2.61 5.94 -12.16
N MET A 24 -1.68 6.21 -13.06
CA MET A 24 -0.26 6.26 -12.74
C MET A 24 0.12 7.45 -11.87
N ASP A 25 -0.62 8.53 -11.99
CA ASP A 25 -0.33 9.78 -11.27
C ASP A 25 -0.78 9.75 -9.80
N THR A 26 -1.72 8.87 -9.46
CA THR A 26 -2.26 8.78 -8.10
C THR A 26 -2.03 7.43 -7.45
N SER A 27 -1.43 6.47 -8.15
CA SER A 27 -1.17 5.13 -7.63
C SER A 27 0.32 4.96 -7.39
N VAL A 28 0.68 4.64 -6.15
CA VAL A 28 2.08 4.54 -5.72
C VAL A 28 2.38 3.11 -5.31
N PRO A 29 3.30 2.43 -6.00
CA PRO A 29 3.74 1.11 -5.53
C PRO A 29 4.63 1.29 -4.31
N ALA A 30 4.42 0.47 -3.29
CA ALA A 30 5.17 0.56 -2.05
C ALA A 30 5.91 -0.73 -1.78
N PHE A 31 7.14 -0.58 -1.31
CA PHE A 31 7.97 -1.72 -0.93
C PHE A 31 8.21 -1.74 0.58
N ASP A 32 8.27 -0.56 1.19
CA ASP A 32 8.52 -0.42 2.63
C ASP A 32 7.69 0.72 3.20
N SER A 33 7.93 1.04 4.48
CA SER A 33 7.14 2.06 5.18
C SER A 33 7.37 3.49 4.70
N ARG A 34 8.37 3.72 3.85
CA ARG A 34 8.65 5.07 3.35
C ARG A 34 7.48 5.65 2.57
N ALA A 35 6.69 4.78 1.93
CA ALA A 35 5.52 5.22 1.19
C ALA A 35 4.45 5.83 2.09
N LEU A 36 4.52 5.57 3.40
CA LEU A 36 3.57 6.10 4.37
C LEU A 36 4.11 7.30 5.17
N ARG A 37 5.24 7.85 4.75
CA ARG A 37 5.79 9.04 5.39
C ARG A 37 5.14 10.31 4.87
N GLY A 38 5.02 11.30 5.74
CA GLY A 38 4.53 12.62 5.34
C GLY A 38 3.10 12.65 4.87
N ILE A 39 2.28 11.70 5.33
CA ILE A 39 0.87 11.65 4.94
C ILE A 39 0.10 12.68 5.74
N GLU A 40 -0.46 13.66 5.04
CA GLU A 40 -1.26 14.74 5.64
C GLU A 40 -2.73 14.63 5.27
N GLU A 41 -3.04 13.91 4.19
CA GLU A 41 -4.39 13.70 3.73
C GLU A 41 -4.68 12.19 3.71
N LYS A 42 -5.95 11.85 3.84
CA LYS A 42 -6.35 10.44 3.83
C LYS A 42 -5.96 9.76 2.52
N VAL A 43 -5.34 8.59 2.62
CA VAL A 43 -4.93 7.79 1.47
C VAL A 43 -5.58 6.41 1.54
N LYS A 44 -5.72 5.78 0.39
CA LYS A 44 -6.20 4.41 0.29
C LYS A 44 -4.97 3.51 0.24
N VAL A 45 -4.99 2.42 0.99
CA VAL A 45 -3.90 1.45 1.00
C VAL A 45 -4.45 0.09 0.56
N LEU A 46 -3.88 -0.47 -0.50
CA LEU A 46 -4.25 -1.79 -0.98
C LEU A 46 -3.14 -2.77 -0.62
N LEU A 47 -3.51 -3.81 0.12
CA LEU A 47 -2.59 -4.90 0.47
C LEU A 47 -2.91 -6.04 -0.50
N VAL A 48 -1.99 -6.29 -1.44
CA VAL A 48 -2.26 -7.19 -2.56
C VAL A 48 -1.44 -8.48 -2.49
N GLY A 49 -2.05 -9.58 -2.91
CA GLY A 49 -1.36 -10.87 -3.00
C GLY A 49 -0.79 -11.33 -1.66
N ARG A 50 0.45 -11.78 -1.71
CA ARG A 50 1.13 -12.28 -0.52
C ARG A 50 1.91 -11.19 0.19
N TYR A 51 1.26 -10.09 0.49
CA TYR A 51 1.90 -8.94 1.12
C TYR A 51 2.60 -9.28 2.43
N GLN A 52 2.09 -10.27 3.18
CA GLN A 52 2.70 -10.67 4.48
C GLN A 52 4.09 -11.27 4.31
N LEU A 53 4.43 -11.74 3.12
CA LEU A 53 5.76 -12.27 2.84
C LEU A 53 6.78 -11.18 2.49
N ASN A 54 6.34 -9.94 2.38
CA ASN A 54 7.25 -8.82 2.17
C ASN A 54 8.17 -8.68 3.39
N HIS A 55 9.46 -8.53 3.12
CA HIS A 55 10.47 -8.41 4.16
C HIS A 55 10.19 -7.26 5.15
N TYR A 56 9.53 -6.21 4.69
CA TYR A 56 9.25 -5.02 5.48
C TYR A 56 7.80 -4.96 5.98
N TRP A 57 7.07 -6.08 5.91
CA TRP A 57 5.65 -6.10 6.30
C TRP A 57 5.41 -5.64 7.73
N GLN A 58 6.27 -6.07 8.68
CA GLN A 58 6.08 -5.71 10.09
C GLN A 58 6.21 -4.20 10.32
N GLU A 59 7.19 -3.57 9.68
CA GLU A 59 7.37 -2.11 9.74
C GLU A 59 6.19 -1.40 9.10
N PHE A 60 5.80 -1.86 7.92
CA PHE A 60 4.69 -1.27 7.19
C PHE A 60 3.40 -1.37 7.99
N LYS A 61 3.16 -2.53 8.58
CA LYS A 61 1.97 -2.78 9.39
C LYS A 61 1.92 -1.84 10.61
N ALA A 62 3.03 -1.70 11.31
CA ALA A 62 3.10 -0.82 12.48
C ALA A 62 2.75 0.62 12.10
N ARG A 63 3.32 1.11 11.00
CA ARG A 63 3.03 2.46 10.54
C ARG A 63 1.58 2.60 10.08
N LEU A 64 1.08 1.56 9.42
CA LEU A 64 -0.30 1.54 8.95
C LEU A 64 -1.29 1.65 10.11
N GLU A 65 -1.01 0.93 11.20
CA GLU A 65 -1.86 0.97 12.40
C GLU A 65 -1.87 2.36 13.03
N GLU A 66 -0.72 3.05 13.04
CA GLU A 66 -0.65 4.42 13.55
C GLU A 66 -1.54 5.34 12.73
N LEU A 67 -1.47 5.21 11.40
CA LEU A 67 -2.25 6.06 10.50
C LEU A 67 -3.74 5.72 10.56
N GLU A 68 -4.09 4.46 10.78
CA GLU A 68 -5.48 4.07 10.97
C GLU A 68 -6.07 4.72 12.22
N ALA A 69 -5.30 4.75 13.30
CA ALA A 69 -5.72 5.38 14.55
C ALA A 69 -5.99 6.87 14.34
N LEU A 70 -5.28 7.50 13.41
CA LEU A 70 -5.47 8.91 13.06
C LEU A 70 -6.49 9.12 11.95
N ASN A 71 -7.10 8.03 11.46
CA ASN A 71 -8.07 8.06 10.36
C ASN A 71 -7.49 8.66 9.08
N LEU A 72 -6.21 8.40 8.82
CA LEU A 72 -5.51 8.89 7.64
C LEU A 72 -5.35 7.85 6.54
N VAL A 73 -5.79 6.61 6.79
CA VAL A 73 -5.73 5.55 5.76
C VAL A 73 -7.04 4.77 5.72
N GLN A 74 -7.34 4.26 4.54
CA GLN A 74 -8.43 3.33 4.31
C GLN A 74 -7.80 2.08 3.72
N VAL A 75 -7.82 0.97 4.46
CA VAL A 75 -7.13 -0.27 4.10
C VAL A 75 -8.08 -1.22 3.40
N GLN A 76 -7.63 -1.80 2.28
CA GLN A 76 -8.36 -2.84 1.57
C GLN A 76 -7.42 -4.00 1.26
N PHE A 77 -7.95 -5.21 1.38
CA PHE A 77 -7.19 -6.43 1.11
C PHE A 77 -7.59 -6.99 -0.25
N LYS A 78 -6.61 -7.27 -1.10
CA LYS A 78 -6.82 -7.82 -2.44
C LYS A 78 -6.06 -9.14 -2.56
N GLU A 79 -6.52 -10.16 -1.86
CA GLU A 79 -5.84 -11.46 -1.77
C GLU A 79 -5.91 -12.29 -3.06
N ASP A 80 -6.81 -11.95 -3.96
CA ASP A 80 -6.99 -12.64 -5.24
C ASP A 80 -5.96 -12.28 -6.31
N TRP A 81 -5.02 -11.46 -5.99
CA TRP A 81 -3.97 -11.05 -6.93
C TRP A 81 -2.89 -12.10 -7.17
#